data_ec8a76d830b7878f5fb99577529a8756
#
_entry.id   ec8a76d830b7878f5fb99577529a8756
#
_cell.length_a   1.000
_cell.length_b   1.000
_cell.length_c   1.000
_cell.angle_alpha   90.00
_cell.angle_beta   90.00
_cell.angle_gamma   90.00
#
_symmetry.space_group_name_H-M   'P 1'
#
loop_
_entity.id
_entity.type
_entity.pdbx_description
1 polymer ?
#
loop_
_entity_poly.entity_id
_entity_poly.type
_entity_poly.pdbx_seq_one_letter_code
_entity_poly.pdbx_strand_id
1 'polypeptide(L)'
;MPKVVSAKILLKFRRFDMDIKEIKENARERMKGFCNLCRECDGVWCAGKVPGMGGTGTGNSFKIAHDKLKNIKVVMRTIHSAKNPILETSLFGEKLSFPAIVAPITGTVFNMGGYVSDEEYSNDVVLGALDAGTIAMIGDTGDPKCFEHGINAIKKANGKGIAIIKPRENDEIIKRIKIAEEAGAIAVGIDSDGAGLVTMKLFGQPVGPKSVEDLKILVNSTKLPFIVKGILSVEEAILCAEAGVHTIIVSNHGGRVLNETLAPCEVLEDIVKAVGDKINVLADGSVREGVDILKYLALGAKGVLIGRPIIWGSVGGRQEGVKIILETLKNQLYQSMILTGCDNVNNISSKTIIK
;
A
#
# COMPACT_ATOMS: atom_id res chain seq x y z
N MET A 1 -47.43 -26.34 -9.64
CA MET A 1 -46.53 -25.66 -10.58
C MET A 1 -45.68 -24.68 -9.80
N PRO A 2 -44.37 -24.89 -9.58
CA PRO A 2 -43.53 -23.94 -8.91
C PRO A 2 -43.13 -22.84 -9.91
N LYS A 3 -43.33 -21.59 -9.48
CA LYS A 3 -42.92 -20.40 -10.27
C LYS A 3 -41.41 -20.33 -10.40
N VAL A 4 -40.97 -20.34 -11.65
CA VAL A 4 -39.57 -20.08 -12.05
C VAL A 4 -39.17 -18.72 -11.53
N VAL A 5 -38.33 -18.66 -10.52
CA VAL A 5 -37.68 -17.44 -10.06
C VAL A 5 -36.70 -16.99 -11.14
N SER A 6 -36.99 -15.84 -11.69
CA SER A 6 -36.35 -15.26 -12.86
C SER A 6 -34.82 -15.15 -12.69
N ALA A 7 -34.09 -15.64 -13.69
CA ALA A 7 -32.64 -15.56 -13.89
C ALA A 7 -32.06 -14.13 -14.02
N LYS A 8 -32.79 -13.09 -13.60
CA LYS A 8 -32.37 -11.68 -13.75
C LYS A 8 -31.50 -11.14 -12.60
N ILE A 9 -31.24 -11.91 -11.55
CA ILE A 9 -30.39 -11.46 -10.42
C ILE A 9 -28.90 -11.79 -10.63
N LEU A 10 -28.54 -12.65 -11.57
CA LEU A 10 -27.17 -13.05 -11.85
C LEU A 10 -26.40 -12.14 -12.84
N LEU A 11 -26.94 -11.03 -13.28
CA LEU A 11 -26.40 -10.20 -14.37
C LEU A 11 -25.92 -8.81 -13.95
N LYS A 12 -25.35 -8.66 -12.76
CA LYS A 12 -24.60 -7.44 -12.38
C LYS A 12 -23.11 -7.67 -12.06
N PHE A 13 -22.57 -8.85 -12.32
CA PHE A 13 -21.13 -8.95 -12.50
C PHE A 13 -20.83 -8.40 -13.90
N ARG A 14 -20.32 -7.14 -13.95
CA ARG A 14 -19.69 -6.63 -15.18
C ARG A 14 -18.69 -7.70 -15.61
N ARG A 15 -18.88 -8.23 -16.81
CA ARG A 15 -17.88 -9.04 -17.48
C ARG A 15 -16.72 -8.11 -17.74
N PHE A 16 -15.65 -8.22 -16.97
CA PHE A 16 -14.39 -7.58 -17.32
C PHE A 16 -13.94 -8.25 -18.63
N ASP A 17 -13.40 -7.45 -19.55
CA ASP A 17 -12.81 -8.00 -20.79
C ASP A 17 -11.59 -8.85 -20.49
N MET A 18 -11.01 -8.75 -19.27
CA MET A 18 -9.86 -9.49 -18.76
C MET A 18 -10.14 -10.04 -17.35
N ASP A 19 -9.71 -11.26 -17.05
CA ASP A 19 -9.85 -11.86 -15.72
C ASP A 19 -8.52 -11.81 -14.92
N ILE A 20 -8.60 -12.02 -13.60
CA ILE A 20 -7.42 -11.99 -12.71
C ILE A 20 -6.39 -13.06 -13.04
N LYS A 21 -6.79 -14.20 -13.61
CA LYS A 21 -5.90 -15.29 -14.00
C LYS A 21 -5.07 -14.84 -15.20
N GLU A 22 -5.72 -14.29 -16.20
CA GLU A 22 -5.07 -13.73 -17.39
C GLU A 22 -4.09 -12.61 -17.02
N ILE A 23 -4.47 -11.69 -16.13
CA ILE A 23 -3.59 -10.64 -15.61
C ILE A 23 -2.33 -11.25 -14.99
N LYS A 24 -2.47 -12.27 -14.14
CA LYS A 24 -1.35 -12.92 -13.49
C LYS A 24 -0.47 -13.71 -14.46
N GLU A 25 -1.04 -14.34 -15.47
CA GLU A 25 -0.31 -15.04 -16.53
C GLU A 25 0.51 -14.06 -17.37
N ASN A 26 -0.09 -12.97 -17.82
CA ASN A 26 0.58 -11.90 -18.54
C ASN A 26 1.71 -11.27 -17.72
N ALA A 27 1.44 -10.96 -16.45
CA ALA A 27 2.46 -10.40 -15.55
C ALA A 27 3.63 -11.36 -15.33
N ARG A 28 3.38 -12.67 -15.19
CA ARG A 28 4.44 -13.69 -15.05
C ARG A 28 5.35 -13.73 -16.27
N GLU A 29 4.78 -13.68 -17.46
CA GLU A 29 5.54 -13.67 -18.70
C GLU A 29 6.36 -12.38 -18.84
N ARG A 30 5.72 -11.22 -18.65
CA ARG A 30 6.33 -9.89 -18.82
C ARG A 30 7.38 -9.54 -17.77
N MET A 31 7.26 -10.13 -16.57
CA MET A 31 8.23 -9.94 -15.47
C MET A 31 9.21 -11.10 -15.32
N LYS A 32 9.40 -11.92 -16.34
CA LYS A 32 10.32 -13.06 -16.30
C LYS A 32 11.71 -12.64 -15.84
N GLY A 33 12.25 -13.34 -14.83
CA GLY A 33 13.54 -13.00 -14.19
C GLY A 33 13.44 -12.04 -13.00
N PHE A 34 12.40 -11.20 -12.94
CA PHE A 34 12.14 -10.24 -11.85
C PHE A 34 11.12 -10.76 -10.85
N CYS A 35 10.01 -11.34 -11.32
CA CYS A 35 8.98 -11.94 -10.48
C CYS A 35 8.45 -13.24 -11.10
N ASN A 36 8.36 -14.28 -10.29
CA ASN A 36 7.82 -15.57 -10.72
C ASN A 36 6.30 -15.67 -10.52
N LEU A 37 5.65 -14.67 -9.94
CA LEU A 37 4.25 -14.71 -9.49
C LEU A 37 3.93 -16.07 -8.83
N CYS A 38 4.71 -16.40 -7.80
CA CYS A 38 4.60 -17.65 -7.06
C CYS A 38 3.16 -17.86 -6.57
N ARG A 39 2.73 -19.11 -6.46
CA ARG A 39 1.41 -19.44 -5.89
C ARG A 39 1.24 -18.82 -4.50
N GLU A 40 2.30 -18.85 -3.69
CA GLU A 40 2.42 -18.15 -2.43
C GLU A 40 3.57 -17.13 -2.56
N CYS A 41 3.26 -15.84 -2.44
CA CYS A 41 4.25 -14.78 -2.58
C CYS A 41 4.90 -14.50 -1.21
N ASP A 42 5.81 -15.38 -0.81
CA ASP A 42 6.49 -15.43 0.49
C ASP A 42 7.90 -14.79 0.49
N GLY A 43 8.42 -14.40 -0.67
CA GLY A 43 9.75 -13.81 -0.81
C GLY A 43 10.90 -14.80 -0.98
N VAL A 44 10.67 -16.11 -0.89
CA VAL A 44 11.72 -17.14 -0.94
C VAL A 44 12.40 -17.16 -2.32
N TRP A 45 11.63 -17.25 -3.40
CA TRP A 45 12.19 -17.30 -4.75
C TRP A 45 12.98 -16.05 -5.15
N CYS A 46 12.58 -14.90 -4.66
CA CYS A 46 13.17 -13.61 -4.99
C CYS A 46 14.06 -13.04 -3.87
N ALA A 47 14.48 -13.86 -2.92
CA ALA A 47 15.43 -13.46 -1.87
C ALA A 47 16.71 -12.85 -2.47
N GLY A 48 17.19 -11.75 -1.92
CA GLY A 48 18.37 -11.01 -2.38
C GLY A 48 18.16 -10.20 -3.68
N LYS A 49 16.99 -10.27 -4.33
CA LYS A 49 16.74 -9.51 -5.57
C LYS A 49 16.27 -8.07 -5.25
N VAL A 50 17.19 -7.24 -4.82
CA VAL A 50 17.06 -5.78 -4.68
C VAL A 50 18.28 -5.12 -5.32
N PRO A 51 18.12 -4.36 -6.43
CA PRO A 51 16.88 -4.07 -7.18
C PRO A 51 16.15 -5.30 -7.68
N GLY A 52 14.81 -5.22 -7.78
CA GLY A 52 13.91 -6.31 -8.16
C GLY A 52 12.70 -6.40 -7.24
N MET A 53 11.99 -7.51 -7.29
CA MET A 53 10.73 -7.71 -6.55
C MET A 53 10.92 -8.31 -5.14
N GLY A 54 12.14 -8.67 -4.78
CA GLY A 54 12.46 -9.43 -3.57
C GLY A 54 12.70 -8.61 -2.31
N GLY A 55 13.17 -9.30 -1.27
CA GLY A 55 13.74 -8.71 -0.06
C GLY A 55 15.26 -8.59 -0.17
N THR A 56 15.85 -7.67 0.62
CA THR A 56 17.30 -7.47 0.67
C THR A 56 18.00 -8.61 1.42
N GLY A 57 19.30 -8.83 1.16
CA GLY A 57 20.10 -9.86 1.81
C GLY A 57 19.51 -11.26 1.59
N THR A 58 19.28 -12.01 2.66
CA THR A 58 18.65 -13.33 2.62
C THR A 58 17.14 -13.29 2.34
N GLY A 59 16.54 -12.10 2.28
CA GLY A 59 15.11 -11.91 2.10
C GLY A 59 14.26 -12.18 3.35
N ASN A 60 14.89 -12.37 4.50
CA ASN A 60 14.18 -12.78 5.73
C ASN A 60 13.12 -11.76 6.17
N SER A 61 13.37 -10.46 6.09
CA SER A 61 12.35 -9.47 6.45
C SER A 61 11.07 -9.60 5.62
N PHE A 62 11.17 -9.95 4.33
CA PHE A 62 10.01 -10.25 3.50
C PHE A 62 9.31 -11.52 3.97
N LYS A 63 10.08 -12.59 4.17
CA LYS A 63 9.57 -13.89 4.62
C LYS A 63 8.92 -13.80 5.98
N ILE A 64 9.57 -13.15 6.95
CA ILE A 64 9.04 -12.92 8.30
C ILE A 64 7.71 -12.17 8.23
N ALA A 65 7.62 -11.08 7.46
CA ALA A 65 6.38 -10.32 7.32
C ALA A 65 5.25 -11.17 6.72
N HIS A 66 5.55 -12.05 5.77
CA HIS A 66 4.59 -12.99 5.21
C HIS A 66 4.13 -14.03 6.26
N ASP A 67 5.07 -14.71 6.90
CA ASP A 67 4.77 -15.81 7.83
C ASP A 67 4.02 -15.31 9.07
N LYS A 68 4.41 -14.16 9.61
CA LYS A 68 3.75 -13.56 10.79
C LYS A 68 2.31 -13.15 10.48
N LEU A 69 2.06 -12.49 9.34
CA LEU A 69 0.70 -12.15 8.95
C LEU A 69 -0.15 -13.40 8.66
N LYS A 70 0.44 -14.43 8.05
CA LYS A 70 -0.22 -15.72 7.78
C LYS A 70 -0.57 -16.46 9.06
N ASN A 71 0.24 -16.35 10.11
CA ASN A 71 0.00 -16.98 11.40
C ASN A 71 -1.16 -16.36 12.17
N ILE A 72 -1.48 -15.10 11.95
CA ILE A 72 -2.72 -14.50 12.48
C ILE A 72 -3.91 -15.18 11.82
N LYS A 73 -4.78 -15.79 12.62
CA LYS A 73 -6.00 -16.47 12.15
C LYS A 73 -7.22 -15.62 12.41
N VAL A 74 -8.21 -15.72 11.51
CA VAL A 74 -9.50 -15.05 11.68
C VAL A 74 -10.50 -15.97 12.38
N VAL A 75 -11.30 -15.40 13.26
CA VAL A 75 -12.34 -16.12 13.99
C VAL A 75 -13.61 -16.13 13.15
N MET A 76 -13.90 -17.26 12.52
CA MET A 76 -15.13 -17.42 11.74
C MET A 76 -16.35 -17.37 12.66
N ARG A 77 -17.35 -16.56 12.29
CA ARG A 77 -18.66 -16.45 12.94
C ARG A 77 -19.74 -16.45 11.87
N THR A 78 -20.75 -17.27 12.05
CA THR A 78 -21.85 -17.41 11.08
C THR A 78 -23.23 -17.16 11.70
N ILE A 79 -23.30 -16.93 13.02
CA ILE A 79 -24.54 -16.63 13.76
C ILE A 79 -24.48 -15.16 14.17
N HIS A 80 -24.92 -14.27 13.28
CA HIS A 80 -24.94 -12.83 13.46
C HIS A 80 -25.88 -12.14 12.44
N SER A 81 -26.10 -10.83 12.56
CA SER A 81 -26.99 -10.03 11.70
C SER A 81 -26.28 -9.27 10.56
N ALA A 82 -24.94 -9.30 10.47
CA ALA A 82 -24.17 -8.59 9.44
C ALA A 82 -24.37 -9.26 8.06
N LYS A 83 -25.32 -8.73 7.28
CA LYS A 83 -25.67 -9.27 5.93
C LYS A 83 -25.08 -8.45 4.79
N ASN A 84 -24.89 -7.14 4.99
CA ASN A 84 -24.40 -6.20 3.98
C ASN A 84 -23.31 -5.32 4.61
N PRO A 85 -22.09 -5.82 4.77
CA PRO A 85 -21.00 -5.08 5.37
C PRO A 85 -20.72 -3.76 4.65
N ILE A 86 -20.45 -2.70 5.42
CA ILE A 86 -20.04 -1.40 4.91
C ILE A 86 -18.51 -1.37 4.87
N LEU A 87 -17.96 -1.28 3.66
CA LEU A 87 -16.52 -1.22 3.41
C LEU A 87 -16.01 0.22 3.25
N GLU A 88 -16.92 1.16 3.02
CA GLU A 88 -16.59 2.56 2.81
C GLU A 88 -15.94 3.17 4.04
N THR A 89 -14.90 3.99 3.80
CA THR A 89 -14.16 4.74 4.81
C THR A 89 -13.73 6.08 4.25
N SER A 90 -13.10 6.92 5.09
CA SER A 90 -12.49 8.18 4.64
C SER A 90 -11.07 8.28 5.13
N LEU A 91 -10.14 8.63 4.22
CA LEU A 91 -8.73 8.89 4.52
C LEU A 91 -8.30 10.14 3.74
N PHE A 92 -7.53 11.01 4.37
CA PHE A 92 -7.01 12.26 3.76
C PHE A 92 -8.11 13.17 3.16
N GLY A 93 -9.31 13.17 3.75
CA GLY A 93 -10.46 13.92 3.23
C GLY A 93 -11.21 13.26 2.06
N GLU A 94 -10.69 12.18 1.49
CA GLU A 94 -11.32 11.45 0.39
C GLU A 94 -12.15 10.27 0.90
N LYS A 95 -13.32 10.05 0.26
CA LYS A 95 -14.14 8.86 0.48
C LYS A 95 -13.57 7.70 -0.33
N LEU A 96 -13.29 6.60 0.34
CA LEU A 96 -12.78 5.38 -0.27
C LEU A 96 -13.82 4.27 -0.24
N SER A 97 -13.91 3.48 -1.29
CA SER A 97 -14.83 2.35 -1.39
C SER A 97 -14.45 1.16 -0.50
N PHE A 98 -13.23 1.16 0.05
CA PHE A 98 -12.70 0.22 1.03
C PHE A 98 -11.37 0.75 1.60
N PRO A 99 -10.92 0.30 2.78
CA PRO A 99 -9.78 0.88 3.51
C PRO A 99 -8.41 0.40 2.98
N ALA A 100 -8.17 0.55 1.68
CA ALA A 100 -6.90 0.21 1.06
C ALA A 100 -6.46 1.27 0.04
N ILE A 101 -5.16 1.57 0.02
CA ILE A 101 -4.51 2.56 -0.84
C ILE A 101 -3.38 1.87 -1.60
N VAL A 102 -3.08 2.32 -2.82
CA VAL A 102 -1.92 1.82 -3.56
C VAL A 102 -0.63 2.36 -2.96
N ALA A 103 0.32 1.46 -2.67
CA ALA A 103 1.64 1.82 -2.11
C ALA A 103 2.52 2.61 -3.09
N PRO A 104 3.43 3.49 -2.60
CA PRO A 104 4.30 4.31 -3.42
C PRO A 104 5.45 3.50 -4.03
N ILE A 105 5.22 2.90 -5.18
CA ILE A 105 6.20 2.08 -5.90
C ILE A 105 6.54 2.76 -7.22
N THR A 106 7.81 2.69 -7.64
CA THR A 106 8.35 3.23 -8.90
C THR A 106 9.64 2.49 -9.29
N GLY A 107 10.27 2.89 -10.39
CA GLY A 107 11.50 2.27 -10.87
C GLY A 107 11.22 0.96 -11.60
N THR A 108 10.35 0.99 -12.59
CA THR A 108 9.89 -0.20 -13.33
C THR A 108 11.04 -0.94 -13.99
N VAL A 109 12.01 -0.23 -14.55
CA VAL A 109 13.17 -0.84 -15.23
C VAL A 109 13.98 -1.69 -14.26
N PHE A 110 14.27 -1.19 -13.06
CA PHE A 110 15.14 -1.87 -12.09
C PHE A 110 14.42 -2.92 -11.28
N ASN A 111 13.12 -2.73 -11.03
CA ASN A 111 12.36 -3.56 -10.10
C ASN A 111 11.45 -4.57 -10.79
N MET A 112 11.00 -4.29 -12.03
CA MET A 112 9.91 -5.02 -12.68
C MET A 112 10.26 -5.51 -14.09
N GLY A 113 11.48 -5.21 -14.60
CA GLY A 113 11.93 -5.62 -15.93
C GLY A 113 11.60 -4.62 -17.05
N GLY A 114 10.99 -3.49 -16.77
CA GLY A 114 10.79 -2.38 -17.71
C GLY A 114 9.77 -2.64 -18.85
N TYR A 115 8.92 -3.68 -18.72
CA TYR A 115 7.86 -3.92 -19.72
C TYR A 115 6.85 -2.76 -19.80
N VAL A 116 6.59 -2.13 -18.67
CA VAL A 116 5.80 -0.91 -18.53
C VAL A 116 6.78 0.20 -18.15
N SER A 117 6.73 1.34 -18.81
CA SER A 117 7.54 2.51 -18.44
C SER A 117 7.09 3.11 -17.11
N ASP A 118 7.94 3.90 -16.44
CA ASP A 118 7.55 4.56 -15.18
C ASP A 118 6.40 5.55 -15.38
N GLU A 119 6.29 6.20 -16.53
CA GLU A 119 5.13 7.05 -16.86
C GLU A 119 3.85 6.22 -16.99
N GLU A 120 3.89 5.14 -17.76
CA GLU A 120 2.74 4.25 -17.92
C GLU A 120 2.32 3.64 -16.58
N TYR A 121 3.28 3.17 -15.79
CA TYR A 121 3.01 2.60 -14.47
C TYR A 121 2.35 3.62 -13.54
N SER A 122 2.87 4.85 -13.49
CA SER A 122 2.30 5.93 -12.66
C SER A 122 0.85 6.25 -13.06
N ASN A 123 0.57 6.32 -14.38
CA ASN A 123 -0.80 6.50 -14.86
C ASN A 123 -1.69 5.30 -14.50
N ASP A 124 -1.23 4.07 -14.74
CA ASP A 124 -1.98 2.85 -14.46
C ASP A 124 -2.40 2.76 -13.00
N VAL A 125 -1.47 3.05 -12.06
CA VAL A 125 -1.75 2.89 -10.62
C VAL A 125 -2.63 4.01 -10.09
N VAL A 126 -2.42 5.26 -10.52
CA VAL A 126 -3.22 6.40 -10.04
C VAL A 126 -4.65 6.33 -10.60
N LEU A 127 -4.80 6.17 -11.91
CA LEU A 127 -6.13 6.13 -12.53
C LEU A 127 -6.87 4.83 -12.23
N GLY A 128 -6.18 3.68 -12.21
CA GLY A 128 -6.79 2.40 -11.85
C GLY A 128 -7.26 2.34 -10.40
N ALA A 129 -6.56 3.03 -9.48
CA ALA A 129 -7.02 3.18 -8.09
C ALA A 129 -8.32 4.01 -8.03
N LEU A 130 -8.39 5.12 -8.75
CA LEU A 130 -9.60 5.94 -8.82
C LEU A 130 -10.79 5.17 -9.40
N ASP A 131 -10.56 4.39 -10.46
CA ASP A 131 -11.59 3.54 -11.06
C ASP A 131 -12.14 2.47 -10.10
N ALA A 132 -11.30 2.00 -9.16
CA ALA A 132 -11.69 1.09 -8.07
C ALA A 132 -12.31 1.80 -6.86
N GLY A 133 -12.41 3.14 -6.90
CA GLY A 133 -12.93 3.97 -5.81
C GLY A 133 -11.98 4.10 -4.63
N THR A 134 -10.68 4.08 -4.88
CA THR A 134 -9.64 4.38 -3.89
C THR A 134 -8.59 5.34 -4.47
N ILE A 135 -7.48 5.56 -3.76
CA ILE A 135 -6.41 6.48 -4.15
C ILE A 135 -5.06 5.76 -4.23
N ALA A 136 -4.10 6.38 -4.90
CA ALA A 136 -2.74 5.87 -4.99
C ALA A 136 -1.73 6.86 -4.41
N MET A 137 -0.65 6.30 -3.86
CA MET A 137 0.58 7.02 -3.57
C MET A 137 1.55 6.86 -4.74
N ILE A 138 2.21 7.94 -5.14
CA ILE A 138 3.36 7.88 -6.07
C ILE A 138 4.66 7.92 -5.28
N GLY A 139 5.69 7.29 -5.82
CA GLY A 139 7.01 7.21 -5.18
C GLY A 139 8.04 8.15 -5.80
N ASP A 140 9.18 8.25 -5.12
CA ASP A 140 10.41 8.90 -5.56
C ASP A 140 11.54 7.85 -5.67
N THR A 141 12.52 8.09 -6.52
CA THR A 141 13.69 7.24 -6.69
C THR A 141 14.92 8.08 -7.08
N GLY A 142 16.05 7.41 -7.34
CA GLY A 142 17.28 8.06 -7.80
C GLY A 142 17.14 8.76 -9.15
N ASP A 143 16.25 8.31 -10.03
CA ASP A 143 15.92 9.00 -11.27
C ASP A 143 14.82 10.05 -11.02
N PRO A 144 15.10 11.35 -11.17
CA PRO A 144 14.12 12.42 -10.96
C PRO A 144 12.87 12.32 -11.84
N LYS A 145 13.00 11.72 -13.04
CA LYS A 145 11.88 11.54 -13.97
C LYS A 145 10.76 10.68 -13.39
N CYS A 146 11.11 9.70 -12.55
CA CYS A 146 10.11 8.85 -11.92
C CYS A 146 9.16 9.65 -11.03
N PHE A 147 9.68 10.62 -10.25
CA PHE A 147 8.86 11.51 -9.45
C PHE A 147 7.99 12.42 -10.33
N GLU A 148 8.56 12.98 -11.41
CA GLU A 148 7.84 13.82 -12.37
C GLU A 148 6.67 13.05 -13.03
N HIS A 149 6.88 11.82 -13.46
CA HIS A 149 5.83 10.97 -14.03
C HIS A 149 4.70 10.73 -13.01
N GLY A 150 5.04 10.48 -11.75
CA GLY A 150 4.06 10.34 -10.66
C GLY A 150 3.23 11.62 -10.45
N ILE A 151 3.89 12.78 -10.41
CA ILE A 151 3.24 14.08 -10.31
C ILE A 151 2.29 14.34 -11.50
N ASN A 152 2.71 14.00 -12.71
CA ASN A 152 1.86 14.14 -13.90
C ASN A 152 0.62 13.22 -13.83
N ALA A 153 0.76 12.01 -13.26
CA ALA A 153 -0.37 11.13 -13.01
C ALA A 153 -1.36 11.72 -11.99
N ILE A 154 -0.86 12.35 -10.90
CA ILE A 154 -1.69 13.07 -9.93
C ILE A 154 -2.44 14.23 -10.60
N LYS A 155 -1.79 15.03 -11.47
CA LYS A 155 -2.45 16.09 -12.24
C LYS A 155 -3.58 15.53 -13.12
N LYS A 156 -3.33 14.44 -13.85
CA LYS A 156 -4.35 13.75 -14.66
C LYS A 156 -5.53 13.25 -13.83
N ALA A 157 -5.30 12.94 -12.56
CA ALA A 157 -6.30 12.51 -11.58
C ALA A 157 -7.00 13.69 -10.86
N ASN A 158 -6.86 14.92 -11.35
CA ASN A 158 -7.39 16.13 -10.71
C ASN A 158 -6.92 16.27 -9.24
N GLY A 159 -5.67 15.95 -8.96
CA GLY A 159 -5.06 16.07 -7.66
C GLY A 159 -5.27 14.85 -6.73
N LYS A 160 -6.11 13.89 -7.09
CA LYS A 160 -6.44 12.72 -6.26
C LYS A 160 -5.31 11.70 -6.20
N GLY A 161 -4.25 12.06 -5.49
CA GLY A 161 -3.08 11.21 -5.26
C GLY A 161 -2.20 11.79 -4.18
N ILE A 162 -1.27 10.98 -3.68
CA ILE A 162 -0.36 11.28 -2.59
C ILE A 162 1.06 11.16 -3.08
N ALA A 163 1.94 12.11 -2.75
CA ALA A 163 3.35 12.07 -3.13
C ALA A 163 4.23 11.67 -1.93
N ILE A 164 4.98 10.56 -2.06
CA ILE A 164 5.93 10.08 -1.06
C ILE A 164 7.35 10.25 -1.60
N ILE A 165 8.13 11.07 -0.90
CA ILE A 165 9.46 11.54 -1.28
C ILE A 165 10.51 10.75 -0.52
N LYS A 166 11.66 10.46 -1.15
CA LYS A 166 12.79 9.86 -0.44
C LYS A 166 13.38 10.84 0.58
N PRO A 167 13.99 10.35 1.68
CA PRO A 167 14.51 11.18 2.78
C PRO A 167 15.82 11.87 2.37
N ARG A 168 15.72 12.80 1.39
CA ARG A 168 16.77 13.67 0.88
C ARG A 168 17.06 14.78 1.89
N GLU A 169 17.98 15.72 1.56
CA GLU A 169 18.14 16.95 2.31
C GLU A 169 16.80 17.73 2.37
N ASN A 170 16.53 18.41 3.49
CA ASN A 170 15.25 19.05 3.74
C ASN A 170 14.83 20.03 2.65
N ASP A 171 15.76 20.84 2.14
CA ASP A 171 15.49 21.80 1.06
C ASP A 171 14.99 21.11 -0.21
N GLU A 172 15.55 19.93 -0.52
CA GLU A 172 15.15 19.16 -1.69
C GLU A 172 13.78 18.48 -1.48
N ILE A 173 13.49 18.04 -0.27
CA ILE A 173 12.16 17.53 0.09
C ILE A 173 11.12 18.65 -0.03
N ILE A 174 11.40 19.84 0.51
CA ILE A 174 10.49 21.00 0.47
C ILE A 174 10.20 21.42 -0.98
N LYS A 175 11.19 21.40 -1.87
CA LYS A 175 10.96 21.66 -3.30
C LYS A 175 9.97 20.66 -3.89
N ARG A 176 10.12 19.36 -3.60
CA ARG A 176 9.22 18.33 -4.09
C ARG A 176 7.82 18.42 -3.48
N ILE A 177 7.72 18.81 -2.21
CA ILE A 177 6.43 19.11 -1.56
C ILE A 177 5.69 20.19 -2.34
N LYS A 178 6.36 21.30 -2.68
CA LYS A 178 5.75 22.40 -3.46
C LYS A 178 5.25 21.94 -4.84
N ILE A 179 6.05 21.12 -5.53
CA ILE A 179 5.65 20.52 -6.82
C ILE A 179 4.39 19.65 -6.65
N ALA A 180 4.28 18.88 -5.56
CA ALA A 180 3.11 18.07 -5.28
C ALA A 180 1.88 18.93 -4.92
N GLU A 181 2.05 20.02 -4.15
CA GLU A 181 1.01 21.00 -3.85
C GLU A 181 0.46 21.65 -5.13
N GLU A 182 1.36 22.10 -6.04
CA GLU A 182 0.98 22.67 -7.35
C GLU A 182 0.26 21.66 -8.25
N ALA A 183 0.52 20.38 -8.08
CA ALA A 183 -0.21 19.31 -8.76
C ALA A 183 -1.58 19.01 -8.14
N GLY A 184 -1.90 19.63 -7.00
CA GLY A 184 -3.13 19.44 -6.26
C GLY A 184 -3.16 18.17 -5.41
N ALA A 185 -2.00 17.57 -5.07
CA ALA A 185 -1.95 16.37 -4.23
C ALA A 185 -2.73 16.55 -2.92
N ILE A 186 -3.38 15.48 -2.46
CA ILE A 186 -4.21 15.51 -1.22
C ILE A 186 -3.39 15.31 0.06
N ALA A 187 -2.18 14.78 -0.05
CA ALA A 187 -1.22 14.61 1.03
C ALA A 187 0.19 14.45 0.45
N VAL A 188 1.19 14.70 1.29
CA VAL A 188 2.60 14.50 0.97
C VAL A 188 3.30 13.79 2.11
N GLY A 189 4.46 13.21 1.88
CA GLY A 189 5.22 12.60 2.96
C GLY A 189 6.59 12.12 2.54
N ILE A 190 7.26 11.48 3.48
CA ILE A 190 8.56 10.86 3.27
C ILE A 190 8.52 9.36 3.53
N ASP A 191 9.41 8.66 2.87
CA ASP A 191 9.70 7.24 3.02
C ASP A 191 10.97 7.11 3.87
N SER A 192 10.83 7.30 5.21
CA SER A 192 11.96 7.51 6.13
C SER A 192 12.95 6.36 6.13
N ASP A 193 12.47 5.11 5.98
CA ASP A 193 13.30 3.93 5.87
C ASP A 193 14.11 3.87 4.55
N GLY A 194 13.76 4.71 3.58
CA GLY A 194 14.52 4.94 2.37
C GLY A 194 15.92 5.50 2.59
N ALA A 195 16.27 5.94 3.81
CA ALA A 195 17.60 6.40 4.19
C ALA A 195 18.71 5.35 3.93
N GLY A 196 18.37 4.06 4.04
CA GLY A 196 19.28 2.95 3.75
C GLY A 196 19.09 2.30 2.38
N LEU A 197 18.31 2.87 1.48
CA LEU A 197 17.91 2.20 0.24
C LEU A 197 19.06 2.09 -0.78
N VAL A 198 19.43 0.87 -1.16
CA VAL A 198 20.52 0.57 -2.10
C VAL A 198 20.35 1.29 -3.44
N THR A 199 19.12 1.39 -3.95
CA THR A 199 18.85 2.05 -5.24
C THR A 199 19.22 3.53 -5.22
N MET A 200 18.99 4.25 -4.12
CA MET A 200 19.37 5.65 -4.01
C MET A 200 20.90 5.82 -4.09
N LYS A 201 21.65 4.94 -3.43
CA LYS A 201 23.11 4.93 -3.48
C LYS A 201 23.63 4.62 -4.89
N LEU A 202 23.02 3.69 -5.62
CA LEU A 202 23.39 3.34 -6.99
C LEU A 202 23.24 4.53 -7.96
N PHE A 203 22.30 5.42 -7.71
CA PHE A 203 22.11 6.65 -8.50
C PHE A 203 22.88 7.85 -7.95
N GLY A 204 23.75 7.66 -6.95
CA GLY A 204 24.51 8.76 -6.34
C GLY A 204 23.65 9.83 -5.68
N GLN A 205 22.42 9.47 -5.28
CA GLN A 205 21.49 10.41 -4.66
C GLN A 205 21.63 10.39 -3.13
N PRO A 206 21.96 11.53 -2.49
CA PRO A 206 22.08 11.59 -1.04
C PRO A 206 20.73 11.41 -0.38
N VAL A 207 20.66 10.47 0.57
CA VAL A 207 19.54 10.25 1.49
C VAL A 207 20.09 9.94 2.88
N GLY A 208 19.32 10.25 3.91
CA GLY A 208 19.73 10.02 5.30
C GLY A 208 18.55 10.00 6.26
N PRO A 209 18.77 9.58 7.52
CA PRO A 209 17.74 9.63 8.54
C PRO A 209 17.30 11.08 8.81
N LYS A 210 16.11 11.25 9.37
CA LYS A 210 15.54 12.54 9.77
C LYS A 210 15.44 12.64 11.29
N SER A 211 15.92 13.72 11.85
CA SER A 211 15.71 14.05 13.25
C SER A 211 14.25 14.51 13.49
N VAL A 212 13.84 14.60 14.74
CA VAL A 212 12.54 15.17 15.12
C VAL A 212 12.42 16.63 14.66
N GLU A 213 13.52 17.39 14.73
CA GLU A 213 13.60 18.77 14.26
C GLU A 213 13.43 18.86 12.75
N ASP A 214 14.05 17.95 11.98
CA ASP A 214 13.82 17.84 10.53
C ASP A 214 12.36 17.56 10.22
N LEU A 215 11.74 16.62 10.93
CA LEU A 215 10.32 16.31 10.75
C LEU A 215 9.44 17.54 11.03
N LYS A 216 9.71 18.30 12.10
CA LYS A 216 8.99 19.54 12.40
C LYS A 216 9.13 20.58 11.28
N ILE A 217 10.33 20.73 10.71
CA ILE A 217 10.57 21.61 9.57
C ILE A 217 9.73 21.18 8.37
N LEU A 218 9.74 19.88 8.03
CA LEU A 218 9.01 19.34 6.90
C LEU A 218 7.49 19.44 7.09
N VAL A 219 6.98 19.10 8.25
CA VAL A 219 5.55 19.23 8.59
C VAL A 219 5.10 20.68 8.45
N ASN A 220 5.89 21.64 8.95
CA ASN A 220 5.56 23.08 8.88
C ASN A 220 5.76 23.68 7.48
N SER A 221 6.39 22.99 6.54
CA SER A 221 6.62 23.48 5.17
C SER A 221 5.40 23.36 4.26
N THR A 222 4.34 22.67 4.70
CA THR A 222 3.14 22.40 3.92
C THR A 222 1.87 22.53 4.76
N LYS A 223 0.73 22.76 4.10
CA LYS A 223 -0.61 22.69 4.70
C LYS A 223 -1.28 21.32 4.46
N LEU A 224 -0.69 20.49 3.61
CA LEU A 224 -1.20 19.15 3.34
C LEU A 224 -0.94 18.20 4.52
N PRO A 225 -1.77 17.19 4.73
CA PRO A 225 -1.47 16.11 5.66
C PRO A 225 -0.08 15.52 5.36
N PHE A 226 0.83 15.55 6.35
CA PHE A 226 2.19 15.02 6.20
C PHE A 226 2.27 13.58 6.68
N ILE A 227 2.91 12.73 5.88
CA ILE A 227 3.01 11.28 6.10
C ILE A 227 4.46 10.88 6.35
N VAL A 228 4.70 10.02 7.35
CA VAL A 228 5.99 9.34 7.52
C VAL A 228 5.78 7.85 7.36
N LYS A 229 6.40 7.25 6.35
CA LYS A 229 6.36 5.81 6.08
C LYS A 229 7.67 5.15 6.49
N GLY A 230 7.59 3.89 6.99
CA GLY A 230 8.75 3.11 7.41
C GLY A 230 8.96 3.06 8.91
N ILE A 231 7.90 3.27 9.69
CA ILE A 231 7.93 3.24 11.16
C ILE A 231 7.70 1.81 11.66
N LEU A 232 8.58 1.32 12.53
CA LEU A 232 8.53 -0.04 13.10
C LEU A 232 8.73 -0.08 14.62
N SER A 233 8.78 1.05 15.30
CA SER A 233 8.88 1.08 16.77
C SER A 233 7.87 2.06 17.37
N VAL A 234 7.47 1.80 18.62
CA VAL A 234 6.58 2.67 19.38
C VAL A 234 7.27 4.02 19.65
N GLU A 235 8.56 4.00 19.93
CA GLU A 235 9.36 5.20 20.21
C GLU A 235 9.34 6.15 19.00
N GLU A 236 9.60 5.65 17.78
CA GLU A 236 9.56 6.47 16.56
C GLU A 236 8.15 6.96 16.25
N ALA A 237 7.11 6.15 16.51
CA ALA A 237 5.73 6.57 16.35
C ALA A 237 5.38 7.75 17.28
N ILE A 238 5.86 7.73 18.52
CA ILE A 238 5.70 8.85 19.49
C ILE A 238 6.42 10.10 18.97
N LEU A 239 7.68 9.95 18.52
CA LEU A 239 8.45 11.07 17.96
C LEU A 239 7.76 11.70 16.73
N CYS A 240 7.15 10.88 15.86
CA CYS A 240 6.35 11.37 14.74
C CYS A 240 5.13 12.18 15.23
N ALA A 241 4.42 11.68 16.24
CA ALA A 241 3.28 12.40 16.81
C ALA A 241 3.70 13.74 17.45
N GLU A 242 4.82 13.78 18.16
CA GLU A 242 5.41 14.99 18.76
C GLU A 242 5.90 16.01 17.70
N ALA A 243 6.32 15.52 16.54
CA ALA A 243 6.70 16.38 15.41
C ALA A 243 5.49 16.94 14.64
N GLY A 244 4.25 16.54 14.97
CA GLY A 244 3.03 17.00 14.30
C GLY A 244 2.73 16.26 13.00
N VAL A 245 3.29 15.07 12.80
CA VAL A 245 2.98 14.21 11.64
C VAL A 245 1.50 13.83 11.66
N HIS A 246 0.83 13.96 10.53
CA HIS A 246 -0.60 13.62 10.41
C HIS A 246 -0.86 12.10 10.35
N THR A 247 0.00 11.37 9.66
CA THR A 247 -0.17 9.92 9.44
C THR A 247 1.18 9.22 9.45
N ILE A 248 1.26 8.08 10.13
CA ILE A 248 2.37 7.16 9.96
C ILE A 248 1.93 5.90 9.21
N ILE A 249 2.88 5.28 8.50
CA ILE A 249 2.68 3.97 7.88
C ILE A 249 3.66 3.00 8.53
N VAL A 250 3.10 2.03 9.27
CA VAL A 250 3.86 0.93 9.87
C VAL A 250 4.29 -0.01 8.75
N SER A 251 5.59 -0.04 8.48
CA SER A 251 6.15 -0.65 7.26
C SER A 251 7.62 -1.03 7.44
N ASN A 252 8.02 -2.18 6.89
CA ASN A 252 9.42 -2.54 6.69
C ASN A 252 9.83 -2.47 5.20
N HIS A 253 9.14 -1.62 4.42
CA HIS A 253 9.38 -1.44 2.99
C HIS A 253 9.26 -2.76 2.18
N GLY A 254 8.43 -3.70 2.66
CA GLY A 254 8.32 -5.02 2.06
C GLY A 254 9.59 -5.85 2.12
N GLY A 255 10.45 -5.61 3.13
CA GLY A 255 11.71 -6.30 3.36
C GLY A 255 12.86 -5.82 2.44
N ARG A 256 12.79 -4.60 1.89
CA ARG A 256 13.71 -4.11 0.84
C ARG A 256 14.84 -3.21 1.36
N VAL A 257 14.76 -2.72 2.59
CA VAL A 257 15.74 -1.75 3.15
C VAL A 257 16.70 -2.38 4.15
N LEU A 258 16.19 -3.16 5.08
CA LEU A 258 16.99 -3.84 6.09
C LEU A 258 16.52 -5.29 6.23
N ASN A 259 17.47 -6.21 6.31
CA ASN A 259 17.19 -7.62 6.58
C ASN A 259 17.00 -7.86 8.08
N GLU A 260 16.30 -8.94 8.47
CA GLU A 260 16.04 -9.34 9.87
C GLU A 260 15.20 -8.32 10.68
N THR A 261 14.35 -7.51 10.01
CA THR A 261 13.44 -6.60 10.71
C THR A 261 12.18 -7.33 11.21
N LEU A 262 11.52 -6.73 12.19
CA LEU A 262 10.19 -7.13 12.62
C LEU A 262 9.17 -7.03 11.47
N ALA A 263 8.13 -7.85 11.54
CA ALA A 263 6.99 -7.69 10.64
C ALA A 263 6.10 -6.53 11.11
N PRO A 264 5.55 -5.72 10.19
CA PRO A 264 4.63 -4.64 10.56
C PRO A 264 3.46 -5.11 11.44
N CYS A 265 2.89 -6.29 11.17
CA CYS A 265 1.81 -6.84 11.98
C CYS A 265 2.20 -7.23 13.42
N GLU A 266 3.49 -7.37 13.75
CA GLU A 266 3.95 -7.68 15.11
C GLU A 266 3.94 -6.45 16.02
N VAL A 267 4.22 -5.27 15.45
CA VAL A 267 4.37 -4.01 16.21
C VAL A 267 3.15 -3.08 16.11
N LEU A 268 2.27 -3.31 15.15
CA LEU A 268 1.17 -2.41 14.81
C LEU A 268 0.24 -2.12 16.00
N GLU A 269 -0.17 -3.15 16.74
CA GLU A 269 -1.13 -2.96 17.84
C GLU A 269 -0.55 -2.08 18.97
N ASP A 270 0.73 -2.24 19.29
CA ASP A 270 1.37 -1.43 20.33
C ASP A 270 1.60 0.01 19.84
N ILE A 271 1.93 0.19 18.58
CA ILE A 271 1.99 1.52 17.95
C ILE A 271 0.62 2.20 17.97
N VAL A 272 -0.44 1.50 17.59
CA VAL A 272 -1.81 2.04 17.62
C VAL A 272 -2.23 2.43 19.04
N LYS A 273 -1.91 1.62 20.05
CA LYS A 273 -2.18 1.95 21.46
C LYS A 273 -1.45 3.22 21.92
N ALA A 274 -0.25 3.46 21.41
CA ALA A 274 0.56 4.58 21.84
C ALA A 274 0.18 5.92 21.17
N VAL A 275 -0.24 5.89 19.91
CA VAL A 275 -0.42 7.11 19.11
C VAL A 275 -1.70 7.18 18.30
N GLY A 276 -2.51 6.13 18.25
CA GLY A 276 -3.69 6.04 17.37
C GLY A 276 -4.81 7.02 17.68
N ASP A 277 -4.82 7.62 18.87
CA ASP A 277 -5.71 8.71 19.28
C ASP A 277 -5.20 10.11 18.84
N LYS A 278 -3.92 10.24 18.51
CA LYS A 278 -3.25 11.50 18.14
C LYS A 278 -3.06 11.64 16.64
N ILE A 279 -2.66 10.56 15.97
CA ILE A 279 -2.34 10.54 14.54
C ILE A 279 -2.97 9.32 13.85
N ASN A 280 -3.08 9.37 12.53
CA ASN A 280 -3.55 8.20 11.78
C ASN A 280 -2.44 7.15 11.66
N VAL A 281 -2.79 5.89 11.87
CA VAL A 281 -1.89 4.75 11.70
C VAL A 281 -2.39 3.89 10.55
N LEU A 282 -1.63 3.83 9.47
CA LEU A 282 -1.80 2.89 8.37
C LEU A 282 -0.73 1.80 8.46
N ALA A 283 -0.89 0.72 7.72
CA ALA A 283 0.10 -0.35 7.69
C ALA A 283 0.27 -0.94 6.29
N ASP A 284 1.41 -1.56 6.03
CA ASP A 284 1.62 -2.41 4.86
C ASP A 284 2.36 -3.71 5.26
N GLY A 285 2.73 -4.48 4.27
CA GLY A 285 3.47 -5.73 4.45
C GLY A 285 2.62 -6.96 4.17
N SER A 286 3.02 -7.70 3.16
CA SER A 286 2.47 -9.02 2.77
C SER A 286 0.97 -9.10 2.50
N VAL A 287 0.28 -7.99 2.27
CA VAL A 287 -1.13 -7.99 1.86
C VAL A 287 -1.26 -8.60 0.46
N ARG A 288 -1.99 -9.70 0.33
CA ARG A 288 -2.22 -10.44 -0.92
C ARG A 288 -3.69 -10.74 -1.15
N GLU A 289 -4.48 -10.80 -0.10
CA GLU A 289 -5.89 -11.16 -0.10
C GLU A 289 -6.69 -10.18 0.77
N GLY A 290 -8.01 -10.14 0.57
CA GLY A 290 -8.89 -9.26 1.37
C GLY A 290 -8.89 -9.61 2.85
N VAL A 291 -8.65 -10.87 3.22
CA VAL A 291 -8.50 -11.29 4.61
C VAL A 291 -7.27 -10.68 5.28
N ASP A 292 -6.21 -10.37 4.54
CA ASP A 292 -5.03 -9.69 5.10
C ASP A 292 -5.36 -8.24 5.47
N ILE A 293 -6.22 -7.58 4.67
CA ILE A 293 -6.75 -6.25 4.99
C ILE A 293 -7.51 -6.32 6.32
N LEU A 294 -8.42 -7.30 6.46
CA LEU A 294 -9.20 -7.50 7.69
C LEU A 294 -8.29 -7.70 8.91
N LYS A 295 -7.19 -8.47 8.79
CA LYS A 295 -6.23 -8.68 9.87
C LYS A 295 -5.58 -7.38 10.32
N TYR A 296 -5.11 -6.54 9.40
CA TYR A 296 -4.52 -5.24 9.72
C TYR A 296 -5.53 -4.28 10.36
N LEU A 297 -6.78 -4.25 9.89
CA LEU A 297 -7.84 -3.49 10.54
C LEU A 297 -8.13 -4.00 11.96
N ALA A 298 -8.13 -5.32 12.16
CA ALA A 298 -8.31 -5.93 13.47
C ALA A 298 -7.15 -5.63 14.45
N LEU A 299 -5.95 -5.37 13.94
CA LEU A 299 -4.80 -4.88 14.69
C LEU A 299 -4.83 -3.36 14.94
N GLY A 300 -5.84 -2.65 14.42
CA GLY A 300 -6.09 -1.23 14.68
C GLY A 300 -5.64 -0.27 13.59
N ALA A 301 -5.15 -0.74 12.43
CA ALA A 301 -4.87 0.16 11.32
C ALA A 301 -6.16 0.80 10.79
N LYS A 302 -6.11 2.08 10.42
CA LYS A 302 -7.23 2.78 9.74
C LYS A 302 -7.33 2.43 8.25
N GLY A 303 -6.29 1.83 7.70
CA GLY A 303 -6.24 1.39 6.30
C GLY A 303 -4.90 0.71 6.01
N VAL A 304 -4.79 0.10 4.84
CA VAL A 304 -3.61 -0.65 4.42
C VAL A 304 -3.08 -0.18 3.08
N LEU A 305 -1.78 -0.39 2.83
CA LEU A 305 -1.19 -0.15 1.52
C LEU A 305 -0.99 -1.47 0.78
N ILE A 306 -1.35 -1.46 -0.50
CA ILE A 306 -1.21 -2.60 -1.40
C ILE A 306 -0.01 -2.34 -2.33
N GLY A 307 1.00 -3.21 -2.24
CA GLY A 307 2.22 -3.10 -3.05
C GLY A 307 2.24 -4.07 -4.24
N ARG A 308 2.90 -5.20 -4.08
CA ARG A 308 3.19 -6.16 -5.16
C ARG A 308 2.00 -6.59 -6.02
N PRO A 309 0.79 -6.82 -5.49
CA PRO A 309 -0.37 -7.14 -6.33
C PRO A 309 -0.69 -6.05 -7.36
N ILE A 310 -0.47 -4.78 -7.02
CA ILE A 310 -0.71 -3.65 -7.94
C ILE A 310 0.27 -3.69 -9.11
N ILE A 311 1.54 -4.06 -8.85
CA ILE A 311 2.54 -4.25 -9.91
C ILE A 311 2.07 -5.33 -10.89
N TRP A 312 1.55 -6.45 -10.37
CA TRP A 312 1.01 -7.51 -11.23
C TRP A 312 -0.18 -7.00 -12.07
N GLY A 313 -1.03 -6.16 -11.46
CA GLY A 313 -2.15 -5.51 -12.15
C GLY A 313 -1.68 -4.64 -13.32
N SER A 314 -0.76 -3.69 -13.06
CA SER A 314 -0.26 -2.78 -14.09
C SER A 314 0.51 -3.53 -15.19
N VAL A 315 1.46 -4.38 -14.82
CA VAL A 315 2.26 -5.12 -15.81
C VAL A 315 1.42 -6.14 -16.58
N GLY A 316 0.45 -6.78 -15.95
CA GLY A 316 -0.39 -7.80 -16.56
C GLY A 316 -1.59 -7.29 -17.36
N GLY A 317 -2.17 -6.15 -16.95
CA GLY A 317 -3.43 -5.66 -17.49
C GLY A 317 -3.58 -4.13 -17.50
N ARG A 318 -2.49 -3.36 -17.32
CA ARG A 318 -2.46 -1.88 -17.35
C ARG A 318 -3.42 -1.30 -16.29
N GLN A 319 -3.99 -0.13 -16.53
CA GLN A 319 -4.96 0.54 -15.66
C GLN A 319 -6.13 -0.38 -15.25
N GLU A 320 -6.73 -1.09 -16.20
CA GLU A 320 -7.84 -2.02 -15.91
C GLU A 320 -7.36 -3.19 -15.04
N GLY A 321 -6.12 -3.70 -15.24
CA GLY A 321 -5.54 -4.72 -14.39
C GLY A 321 -5.37 -4.26 -12.93
N VAL A 322 -4.96 -3.01 -12.69
CA VAL A 322 -4.87 -2.42 -11.35
C VAL A 322 -6.25 -2.38 -10.69
N LYS A 323 -7.26 -1.89 -11.41
CA LYS A 323 -8.65 -1.84 -10.94
C LYS A 323 -9.18 -3.23 -10.58
N ILE A 324 -9.01 -4.23 -11.44
CA ILE A 324 -9.46 -5.61 -11.20
C ILE A 324 -8.80 -6.21 -9.95
N ILE A 325 -7.50 -5.99 -9.74
CA ILE A 325 -6.80 -6.42 -8.52
C ILE A 325 -7.44 -5.79 -7.28
N LEU A 326 -7.67 -4.48 -7.28
CA LEU A 326 -8.27 -3.76 -6.15
C LEU A 326 -9.70 -4.20 -5.88
N GLU A 327 -10.53 -4.36 -6.90
CA GLU A 327 -11.90 -4.85 -6.77
C GLU A 327 -11.94 -6.31 -6.27
N THR A 328 -10.99 -7.13 -6.68
CA THR A 328 -10.84 -8.51 -6.16
C THR A 328 -10.55 -8.49 -4.65
N LEU A 329 -9.60 -7.68 -4.20
CA LEU A 329 -9.28 -7.53 -2.78
C LEU A 329 -10.47 -6.98 -1.97
N LYS A 330 -11.19 -6.01 -2.52
CA LYS A 330 -12.42 -5.46 -1.93
C LYS A 330 -13.49 -6.55 -1.75
N ASN A 331 -13.74 -7.35 -2.79
CA ASN A 331 -14.72 -8.44 -2.72
C ASN A 331 -14.32 -9.53 -1.72
N GLN A 332 -13.03 -9.86 -1.63
CA GLN A 332 -12.52 -10.79 -0.64
C GLN A 332 -12.65 -10.24 0.80
N LEU A 333 -12.42 -8.95 1.01
CA LEU A 333 -12.66 -8.28 2.30
C LEU A 333 -14.15 -8.36 2.66
N TYR A 334 -15.05 -8.06 1.72
CA TYR A 334 -16.48 -8.16 1.91
C TYR A 334 -16.90 -9.56 2.38
N GLN A 335 -16.42 -10.61 1.70
CA GLN A 335 -16.68 -12.00 2.09
C GLN A 335 -16.12 -12.32 3.48
N SER A 336 -14.89 -11.86 3.77
CA SER A 336 -14.26 -12.06 5.08
C SER A 336 -15.07 -11.39 6.19
N MET A 337 -15.61 -10.20 5.97
CA MET A 337 -16.45 -9.49 6.93
C MET A 337 -17.78 -10.23 7.18
N ILE A 338 -18.42 -10.77 6.16
CA ILE A 338 -19.62 -11.62 6.34
C ILE A 338 -19.29 -12.81 7.21
N LEU A 339 -18.19 -13.52 6.92
CA LEU A 339 -17.84 -14.76 7.64
C LEU A 339 -17.23 -14.52 9.04
N THR A 340 -16.99 -13.28 9.42
CA THR A 340 -16.50 -12.91 10.76
C THR A 340 -17.52 -12.10 11.56
N GLY A 341 -18.69 -11.78 10.98
CA GLY A 341 -19.75 -11.00 11.63
C GLY A 341 -19.45 -9.51 11.75
N CYS A 342 -18.51 -8.99 10.95
CA CYS A 342 -18.18 -7.57 10.91
C CYS A 342 -19.16 -6.85 9.97
N ASP A 343 -19.89 -5.88 10.47
CA ASP A 343 -20.89 -5.11 9.72
C ASP A 343 -20.34 -3.81 9.10
N ASN A 344 -19.22 -3.31 9.63
CA ASN A 344 -18.56 -2.07 9.17
C ASN A 344 -17.05 -2.17 9.37
N VAL A 345 -16.27 -1.75 8.38
CA VAL A 345 -14.79 -1.75 8.46
C VAL A 345 -14.26 -0.93 9.63
N ASN A 346 -14.95 0.12 10.04
CA ASN A 346 -14.57 0.97 11.17
C ASN A 346 -14.83 0.32 12.54
N ASN A 347 -15.55 -0.81 12.61
CA ASN A 347 -15.89 -1.54 13.82
C ASN A 347 -15.11 -2.86 13.97
N ILE A 348 -14.21 -3.17 13.02
CA ILE A 348 -13.35 -4.36 13.11
C ILE A 348 -12.43 -4.22 14.32
N SER A 349 -12.34 -5.24 15.14
CA SER A 349 -11.55 -5.22 16.37
C SER A 349 -10.70 -6.47 16.54
N SER A 350 -9.78 -6.46 17.50
CA SER A 350 -8.91 -7.59 17.83
C SER A 350 -9.66 -8.90 18.16
N LYS A 351 -10.95 -8.83 18.53
CA LYS A 351 -11.80 -10.02 18.72
C LYS A 351 -12.05 -10.81 17.43
N THR A 352 -11.73 -10.23 16.26
CA THR A 352 -11.92 -10.86 14.95
C THR A 352 -10.78 -11.82 14.61
N ILE A 353 -9.65 -11.72 15.32
CA ILE A 353 -8.43 -12.48 15.06
C ILE A 353 -7.91 -13.22 16.28
N ILE A 354 -7.01 -14.20 16.06
CA ILE A 354 -6.15 -14.86 17.05
C ILE A 354 -4.72 -14.77 16.49
N LYS A 355 -3.76 -14.34 17.36
CA LYS A 355 -2.32 -14.25 17.06
C LYS A 355 -1.62 -15.56 17.36
#